data_cfebe14313d855aaf34d3f998a88d4b1
#
_entry.id   cfebe14313d855aaf34d3f998a88d4b1
#
_cell.length_a   1.000
_cell.length_b   1.000
_cell.length_c   1.000
_cell.angle_alpha   90.00
_cell.angle_beta   90.00
_cell.angle_gamma   90.00
#
_symmetry.space_group_name_H-M   'P 1'
#
loop_
_entity.id
_entity.type
_entity.pdbx_description
1 polymer ?
#
loop_
_entity_poly.entity_id
_entity_poly.type
_entity_poly.pdbx_seq_one_letter_code
_entity_poly.pdbx_strand_id
1 'polypeptide(L)'
;AADKKSGTTTIGFSISTLNNPFFVSVKDGVEAKAKELGVNVKIVDAQNDPAKQANDVADLLQQGVSVLLVNPVDSAAISTSVEAANKAKIPVIALDRSADKGTIASLVASDNVKGGEMAAEYIIKKLGEGVKVAELEGIPGASATRERGEGFHKVADQKLSVVAKQSADFDRTKGLTVSENMLQANPDIQAIFAQNDEMALGAIEASKSAGKQIFIVGFDGTDDGLKAVEAGTMAATIAQQPELMGQQGLEAAVKLAKGEKIDAKISVPLKLVEKK
;
A
#
# COMPACT_ATOMS: atom_id res chain seq x y z
N ALA A 1 31.12 -32.38 -10.89
CA ALA A 1 30.25 -31.28 -11.32
C ALA A 1 28.85 -31.69 -10.97
N ALA A 2 28.28 -31.08 -9.92
CA ALA A 2 26.88 -31.26 -9.64
C ALA A 2 26.13 -30.71 -10.85
N ASP A 3 25.46 -31.59 -11.56
CA ASP A 3 24.45 -31.17 -12.51
C ASP A 3 23.53 -30.21 -11.81
N LYS A 4 23.73 -28.93 -12.07
CA LYS A 4 22.68 -27.96 -11.83
C LYS A 4 21.54 -28.47 -12.70
N LYS A 5 20.63 -29.19 -12.05
CA LYS A 5 19.37 -29.49 -12.69
C LYS A 5 18.92 -28.19 -13.35
N SER A 6 18.78 -28.23 -14.66
CA SER A 6 18.05 -27.22 -15.42
C SER A 6 16.57 -27.28 -14.98
N GLY A 7 16.37 -27.22 -13.66
CA GLY A 7 15.09 -27.22 -13.02
C GLY A 7 14.49 -25.85 -13.18
N THR A 8 13.20 -25.79 -13.38
CA THR A 8 12.43 -24.57 -13.36
C THR A 8 12.68 -23.84 -12.06
N THR A 9 13.03 -22.56 -12.12
CA THR A 9 13.20 -21.70 -10.94
C THR A 9 11.92 -21.69 -10.14
N THR A 10 12.02 -21.88 -8.83
CA THR A 10 10.88 -21.82 -7.92
C THR A 10 11.04 -20.62 -6.99
N ILE A 11 10.06 -19.73 -7.04
CA ILE A 11 9.94 -18.59 -6.13
C ILE A 11 8.97 -18.96 -5.02
N GLY A 12 9.36 -18.75 -3.78
CA GLY A 12 8.45 -18.90 -2.63
C GLY A 12 7.81 -17.56 -2.32
N PHE A 13 6.50 -17.55 -2.07
CA PHE A 13 5.78 -16.34 -1.71
C PHE A 13 4.91 -16.58 -0.49
N SER A 14 5.24 -15.91 0.62
CA SER A 14 4.43 -15.87 1.81
C SER A 14 3.64 -14.56 1.83
N ILE A 15 2.32 -14.64 1.67
CA ILE A 15 1.42 -13.49 1.68
C ILE A 15 0.71 -13.39 3.02
N SER A 16 0.48 -12.16 3.51
CA SER A 16 -0.10 -11.92 4.84
C SER A 16 -1.50 -12.48 4.99
N THR A 17 -2.36 -12.27 4.00
CA THR A 17 -3.73 -12.76 3.99
C THR A 17 -4.32 -12.74 2.59
N LEU A 18 -5.26 -13.63 2.32
CA LEU A 18 -6.09 -13.59 1.11
C LEU A 18 -7.53 -13.15 1.40
N ASN A 19 -7.82 -12.75 2.65
CA ASN A 19 -9.12 -12.17 2.99
C ASN A 19 -9.30 -10.73 2.52
N ASN A 20 -8.20 -10.07 2.15
CA ASN A 20 -8.24 -8.70 1.65
C ASN A 20 -8.11 -8.72 0.13
N PRO A 21 -9.08 -8.16 -0.62
CA PRO A 21 -9.03 -8.10 -2.09
C PRO A 21 -7.76 -7.49 -2.66
N PHE A 22 -7.15 -6.54 -1.94
CA PHE A 22 -5.85 -5.96 -2.34
C PHE A 22 -4.79 -7.06 -2.51
N PHE A 23 -4.68 -7.96 -1.54
CA PHE A 23 -3.66 -9.02 -1.58
C PHE A 23 -4.02 -10.14 -2.55
N VAL A 24 -5.30 -10.37 -2.81
CA VAL A 24 -5.73 -11.27 -3.90
C VAL A 24 -5.20 -10.74 -5.23
N SER A 25 -5.31 -9.43 -5.46
CA SER A 25 -4.77 -8.80 -6.69
C SER A 25 -3.25 -8.89 -6.76
N VAL A 26 -2.53 -8.72 -5.64
CA VAL A 26 -1.09 -8.93 -5.59
C VAL A 26 -0.74 -10.36 -6.00
N LYS A 27 -1.42 -11.34 -5.42
CA LYS A 27 -1.26 -12.76 -5.77
C LYS A 27 -1.49 -13.00 -7.26
N ASP A 28 -2.56 -12.46 -7.81
CA ASP A 28 -2.90 -12.60 -9.23
C ASP A 28 -1.77 -12.04 -10.12
N GLY A 29 -1.20 -10.91 -9.75
CA GLY A 29 -0.07 -10.33 -10.46
C GLY A 29 1.18 -11.20 -10.41
N VAL A 30 1.46 -11.77 -9.25
CA VAL A 30 2.59 -12.72 -9.09
C VAL A 30 2.40 -13.95 -9.97
N GLU A 31 1.22 -14.55 -9.93
CA GLU A 31 0.92 -15.75 -10.74
C GLU A 31 0.98 -15.47 -12.24
N ALA A 32 0.42 -14.34 -12.68
CA ALA A 32 0.43 -13.97 -14.09
C ALA A 32 1.86 -13.76 -14.60
N LYS A 33 2.71 -13.09 -13.85
CA LYS A 33 4.10 -12.85 -14.24
C LYS A 33 4.92 -14.14 -14.19
N ALA A 34 4.68 -15.01 -13.22
CA ALA A 34 5.34 -16.31 -13.15
C ALA A 34 5.02 -17.16 -14.39
N LYS A 35 3.77 -17.17 -14.80
CA LYS A 35 3.35 -17.88 -16.02
C LYS A 35 4.03 -17.30 -17.26
N GLU A 36 4.05 -15.99 -17.39
CA GLU A 36 4.70 -15.27 -18.49
C GLU A 36 6.19 -15.59 -18.58
N LEU A 37 6.89 -15.65 -17.45
CA LEU A 37 8.33 -15.89 -17.40
C LEU A 37 8.71 -17.39 -17.30
N GLY A 38 7.72 -18.27 -17.23
CA GLY A 38 7.96 -19.71 -17.19
C GLY A 38 8.62 -20.19 -15.89
N VAL A 39 8.34 -19.55 -14.77
CA VAL A 39 8.87 -19.95 -13.45
C VAL A 39 7.75 -20.47 -12.56
N ASN A 40 8.11 -21.36 -11.63
CA ASN A 40 7.18 -21.84 -10.62
C ASN A 40 7.12 -20.87 -9.45
N VAL A 41 5.91 -20.67 -8.92
CA VAL A 41 5.74 -19.93 -7.66
C VAL A 41 4.92 -20.78 -6.69
N LYS A 42 5.37 -20.84 -5.45
CA LYS A 42 4.63 -21.46 -4.34
C LYS A 42 4.12 -20.35 -3.44
N ILE A 43 2.81 -20.24 -3.34
CA ILE A 43 2.14 -19.17 -2.58
C ILE A 43 1.47 -19.79 -1.36
N VAL A 44 1.76 -19.23 -0.18
CA VAL A 44 1.19 -19.68 1.09
C VAL A 44 0.55 -18.49 1.80
N ASP A 45 -0.71 -18.66 2.19
CA ASP A 45 -1.51 -17.67 2.90
C ASP A 45 -1.25 -17.77 4.41
N ALA A 46 -0.69 -16.73 5.00
CA ALA A 46 -0.41 -16.68 6.43
C ALA A 46 -1.66 -16.43 7.29
N GLN A 47 -2.80 -16.13 6.68
CA GLN A 47 -4.08 -15.91 7.38
C GLN A 47 -4.00 -14.88 8.50
N ASN A 48 -3.21 -13.82 8.30
CA ASN A 48 -2.94 -12.76 9.28
C ASN A 48 -2.32 -13.24 10.59
N ASP A 49 -1.71 -14.42 10.58
CA ASP A 49 -1.07 -15.00 11.75
C ASP A 49 0.46 -14.95 11.61
N PRO A 50 1.16 -14.12 12.42
CA PRO A 50 2.61 -14.01 12.34
C PRO A 50 3.34 -15.34 12.63
N ALA A 51 2.82 -16.16 13.53
CA ALA A 51 3.38 -17.46 13.84
C ALA A 51 3.24 -18.43 12.67
N LYS A 52 2.07 -18.44 12.03
CA LYS A 52 1.88 -19.24 10.81
C LYS A 52 2.84 -18.78 9.72
N GLN A 53 3.00 -17.46 9.54
CA GLN A 53 3.91 -16.93 8.53
C GLN A 53 5.35 -17.40 8.76
N ALA A 54 5.81 -17.40 10.01
CA ALA A 54 7.14 -17.89 10.34
C ALA A 54 7.30 -19.38 9.97
N ASN A 55 6.29 -20.21 10.25
CA ASN A 55 6.31 -21.63 9.90
C ASN A 55 6.28 -21.82 8.38
N ASP A 56 5.44 -21.07 7.69
CA ASP A 56 5.32 -21.12 6.22
C ASP A 56 6.64 -20.75 5.56
N VAL A 57 7.31 -19.71 6.03
CA VAL A 57 8.62 -19.31 5.50
C VAL A 57 9.66 -20.37 5.75
N ALA A 58 9.69 -20.94 6.96
CA ALA A 58 10.64 -22.04 7.27
C ALA A 58 10.47 -23.21 6.29
N ASP A 59 9.23 -23.58 5.98
CA ASP A 59 8.93 -24.64 5.01
C ASP A 59 9.40 -24.29 3.59
N LEU A 60 9.15 -23.06 3.15
CA LEU A 60 9.59 -22.59 1.83
C LEU A 60 11.13 -22.63 1.72
N LEU A 61 11.83 -22.18 2.76
CA LEU A 61 13.30 -22.21 2.78
C LEU A 61 13.82 -23.63 2.73
N GLN A 62 13.21 -24.55 3.47
CA GLN A 62 13.58 -25.96 3.49
C GLN A 62 13.37 -26.61 2.12
N GLN A 63 12.35 -26.20 1.38
CA GLN A 63 12.09 -26.68 0.03
C GLN A 63 13.10 -26.16 -0.99
N GLY A 64 13.98 -25.24 -0.61
CA GLY A 64 15.05 -24.75 -1.47
C GLY A 64 14.57 -23.77 -2.54
N VAL A 65 13.62 -22.90 -2.22
CA VAL A 65 13.22 -21.84 -3.15
C VAL A 65 14.41 -20.96 -3.50
N SER A 66 14.46 -20.46 -4.72
CA SER A 66 15.56 -19.63 -5.21
C SER A 66 15.53 -18.23 -4.63
N VAL A 67 14.34 -17.67 -4.41
CA VAL A 67 14.08 -16.35 -3.83
C VAL A 67 12.83 -16.43 -2.99
N LEU A 68 12.80 -15.70 -1.89
CA LEU A 68 11.64 -15.54 -1.04
C LEU A 68 11.00 -14.16 -1.30
N LEU A 69 9.75 -14.17 -1.80
CA LEU A 69 8.87 -13.01 -1.73
C LEU A 69 8.10 -13.08 -0.44
N VAL A 70 8.04 -11.99 0.32
CA VAL A 70 7.28 -11.94 1.56
C VAL A 70 6.47 -10.65 1.65
N ASN A 71 5.20 -10.80 1.97
CA ASN A 71 4.33 -9.71 2.38
C ASN A 71 4.09 -9.88 3.87
N PRO A 72 4.78 -9.12 4.73
CA PRO A 72 4.73 -9.37 6.17
C PRO A 72 3.35 -9.12 6.79
N VAL A 73 2.91 -10.03 7.66
CA VAL A 73 1.79 -9.76 8.57
C VAL A 73 2.20 -8.67 9.55
N ASP A 74 3.43 -8.75 10.05
CA ASP A 74 3.99 -7.81 11.02
C ASP A 74 5.48 -7.60 10.71
N SER A 75 5.89 -6.35 10.58
CA SER A 75 7.26 -6.00 10.19
C SER A 75 8.32 -6.39 11.23
N ALA A 76 7.98 -6.37 12.51
CA ALA A 76 8.89 -6.80 13.57
C ALA A 76 8.98 -8.33 13.62
N ALA A 77 7.84 -9.02 13.59
CA ALA A 77 7.78 -10.48 13.68
C ALA A 77 8.47 -11.18 12.51
N ILE A 78 8.38 -10.61 11.31
CA ILE A 78 9.00 -11.21 10.11
C ILE A 78 10.53 -11.18 10.14
N SER A 79 11.13 -10.37 10.99
CA SER A 79 12.58 -10.18 11.06
C SER A 79 13.33 -11.51 11.24
N THR A 80 12.84 -12.38 12.10
CA THR A 80 13.45 -13.72 12.34
C THR A 80 13.44 -14.56 11.05
N SER A 81 12.35 -14.53 10.31
CA SER A 81 12.22 -15.25 9.03
C SER A 81 13.17 -14.69 7.97
N VAL A 82 13.32 -13.37 7.90
CA VAL A 82 14.26 -12.73 6.98
C VAL A 82 15.70 -13.14 7.33
N GLU A 83 16.05 -13.12 8.61
CA GLU A 83 17.37 -13.54 9.07
C GLU A 83 17.66 -15.01 8.75
N ALA A 84 16.65 -15.89 8.88
CA ALA A 84 16.77 -17.30 8.50
C ALA A 84 17.03 -17.46 7.00
N ALA A 85 16.34 -16.70 6.16
CA ALA A 85 16.59 -16.69 4.71
C ALA A 85 18.00 -16.19 4.39
N ASN A 86 18.46 -15.15 5.08
CA ASN A 86 19.83 -14.62 4.92
C ASN A 86 20.88 -15.69 5.25
N LYS A 87 20.71 -16.44 6.33
CA LYS A 87 21.60 -17.54 6.69
C LYS A 87 21.61 -18.64 5.64
N ALA A 88 20.47 -18.93 5.06
CA ALA A 88 20.33 -19.92 3.99
C ALA A 88 20.82 -19.40 2.63
N LYS A 89 21.26 -18.14 2.55
CA LYS A 89 21.68 -17.45 1.32
C LYS A 89 20.57 -17.40 0.27
N ILE A 90 19.32 -17.30 0.72
CA ILE A 90 18.16 -17.11 -0.13
C ILE A 90 17.78 -15.64 -0.09
N PRO A 91 17.84 -14.91 -1.22
CA PRO A 91 17.48 -13.50 -1.26
C PRO A 91 16.02 -13.30 -0.90
N VAL A 92 15.73 -12.15 -0.25
CA VAL A 92 14.39 -11.79 0.19
C VAL A 92 13.94 -10.51 -0.50
N ILE A 93 12.73 -10.52 -1.04
CA ILE A 93 12.04 -9.31 -1.53
C ILE A 93 10.80 -9.13 -0.70
N ALA A 94 10.63 -7.95 -0.10
CA ALA A 94 9.43 -7.59 0.64
C ALA A 94 8.45 -6.86 -0.28
N LEU A 95 7.16 -7.21 -0.16
CA LEU A 95 6.08 -6.59 -0.90
C LEU A 95 5.18 -5.80 0.07
N ASP A 96 4.89 -4.56 -0.26
CA ASP A 96 3.99 -3.64 0.43
C ASP A 96 4.50 -3.17 1.80
N ARG A 97 4.99 -4.08 2.61
CA ARG A 97 5.52 -3.79 3.95
C ARG A 97 6.96 -4.32 4.05
N SER A 98 7.80 -3.58 4.76
CA SER A 98 9.19 -3.98 4.99
C SER A 98 9.34 -4.82 6.26
N ALA A 99 10.53 -5.33 6.47
CA ALA A 99 10.95 -5.99 7.72
C ALA A 99 11.80 -5.03 8.54
N ASP A 100 11.62 -5.03 9.86
CA ASP A 100 12.38 -4.14 10.75
C ASP A 100 13.85 -4.53 10.86
N LYS A 101 14.15 -5.82 10.76
CA LYS A 101 15.51 -6.37 10.85
C LYS A 101 15.75 -7.44 9.78
N GLY A 102 17.02 -7.74 9.56
CA GLY A 102 17.46 -8.64 8.51
C GLY A 102 17.73 -7.88 7.21
N THR A 103 18.28 -8.56 6.22
CA THR A 103 18.62 -7.96 4.94
C THR A 103 17.61 -8.36 3.88
N ILE A 104 16.93 -7.40 3.32
CA ILE A 104 16.08 -7.60 2.14
C ILE A 104 16.79 -7.01 0.92
N ALA A 105 16.68 -7.71 -0.21
CA ALA A 105 17.29 -7.26 -1.45
C ALA A 105 16.53 -6.09 -2.06
N SER A 106 15.21 -6.06 -1.88
CA SER A 106 14.36 -4.97 -2.36
C SER A 106 13.06 -4.91 -1.58
N LEU A 107 12.52 -3.70 -1.48
CA LEU A 107 11.15 -3.44 -1.08
C LEU A 107 10.37 -2.98 -2.30
N VAL A 108 9.31 -3.69 -2.65
CA VAL A 108 8.38 -3.33 -3.73
C VAL A 108 7.11 -2.81 -3.08
N ALA A 109 6.84 -1.52 -3.20
CA ALA A 109 5.72 -0.88 -2.52
C ALA A 109 5.25 0.36 -3.29
N SER A 110 4.03 0.79 -3.04
CA SER A 110 3.50 2.04 -3.57
C SER A 110 4.34 3.22 -3.09
N ASP A 111 4.50 4.23 -3.95
CA ASP A 111 5.19 5.47 -3.59
C ASP A 111 4.23 6.38 -2.81
N ASN A 112 4.12 6.13 -1.51
CA ASN A 112 3.18 6.83 -0.63
C ASN A 112 3.50 8.33 -0.48
N VAL A 113 4.78 8.72 -0.53
CA VAL A 113 5.16 10.14 -0.50
C VAL A 113 4.62 10.83 -1.76
N LYS A 114 4.87 10.24 -2.93
CA LYS A 114 4.34 10.77 -4.20
C LYS A 114 2.81 10.81 -4.19
N GLY A 115 2.18 9.81 -3.60
CA GLY A 115 0.72 9.75 -3.47
C GLY A 115 0.15 10.93 -2.67
N GLY A 116 0.78 11.27 -1.56
CA GLY A 116 0.40 12.45 -0.78
C GLY A 116 0.56 13.76 -1.56
N GLU A 117 1.67 13.89 -2.29
CA GLU A 117 1.88 15.02 -3.20
C GLU A 117 0.78 15.12 -4.26
N MET A 118 0.43 14.01 -4.88
CA MET A 118 -0.63 13.95 -5.89
C MET A 118 -1.97 14.43 -5.36
N ALA A 119 -2.32 14.07 -4.12
CA ALA A 119 -3.56 14.50 -3.50
C ALA A 119 -3.60 16.02 -3.33
N ALA A 120 -2.54 16.62 -2.80
CA ALA A 120 -2.46 18.08 -2.63
C ALA A 120 -2.48 18.79 -3.97
N GLU A 121 -1.72 18.33 -4.96
CA GLU A 121 -1.67 18.90 -6.29
C GLU A 121 -3.04 18.86 -6.98
N TYR A 122 -3.78 17.78 -6.80
CA TYR A 122 -5.13 17.64 -7.37
C TYR A 122 -6.11 18.63 -6.74
N ILE A 123 -6.07 18.81 -5.41
CA ILE A 123 -6.91 19.81 -4.74
C ILE A 123 -6.60 21.21 -5.28
N ILE A 124 -5.33 21.56 -5.43
CA ILE A 124 -4.91 22.86 -5.96
C ILE A 124 -5.37 23.04 -7.40
N LYS A 125 -5.21 22.01 -8.23
CA LYS A 125 -5.64 22.05 -9.63
C LYS A 125 -7.13 22.34 -9.77
N LYS A 126 -7.95 21.76 -8.88
CA LYS A 126 -9.42 21.86 -8.97
C LYS A 126 -10.00 23.05 -8.21
N LEU A 127 -9.43 23.42 -7.09
CA LEU A 127 -9.98 24.45 -6.21
C LEU A 127 -9.14 25.72 -6.11
N GLY A 128 -7.88 25.66 -6.52
CA GLY A 128 -6.94 26.78 -6.45
C GLY A 128 -6.11 26.76 -5.16
N GLU A 129 -5.19 27.72 -5.07
CA GLU A 129 -4.32 27.88 -3.90
C GLU A 129 -5.07 28.57 -2.75
N GLY A 130 -4.59 28.35 -1.51
CA GLY A 130 -5.14 28.98 -0.32
C GLY A 130 -6.41 28.38 0.22
N VAL A 131 -6.92 27.33 -0.40
CA VAL A 131 -8.14 26.64 0.02
C VAL A 131 -7.95 26.02 1.41
N LYS A 132 -8.96 26.15 2.26
CA LYS A 132 -8.96 25.56 3.61
C LYS A 132 -9.25 24.08 3.54
N VAL A 133 -8.30 23.28 4.00
CA VAL A 133 -8.38 21.83 3.93
C VAL A 133 -8.18 21.19 5.29
N ALA A 134 -8.77 20.02 5.46
CA ALA A 134 -8.50 19.13 6.60
C ALA A 134 -7.85 17.84 6.11
N GLU A 135 -7.09 17.20 6.98
CA GLU A 135 -6.48 15.91 6.72
C GLU A 135 -6.93 14.89 7.76
N LEU A 136 -7.39 13.73 7.28
CA LEU A 136 -7.63 12.54 8.09
C LEU A 136 -6.43 11.62 7.95
N GLU A 137 -5.67 11.49 9.02
CA GLU A 137 -4.49 10.65 9.05
C GLU A 137 -4.85 9.20 9.38
N GLY A 138 -4.02 8.26 8.92
CA GLY A 138 -4.15 6.85 9.27
C GLY A 138 -3.68 6.54 10.68
N ILE A 139 -3.38 5.26 10.91
CA ILE A 139 -2.93 4.77 12.22
C ILE A 139 -1.59 5.42 12.57
N PRO A 140 -1.48 6.07 13.74
CA PRO A 140 -0.20 6.66 14.18
C PRO A 140 0.92 5.62 14.23
N GLY A 141 2.08 5.98 13.72
CA GLY A 141 3.24 5.09 13.67
C GLY A 141 3.32 4.18 12.45
N ALA A 142 2.25 4.03 11.70
CA ALA A 142 2.30 3.28 10.44
C ALA A 142 3.11 4.05 9.38
N SER A 143 3.94 3.34 8.62
CA SER A 143 4.77 3.96 7.58
C SER A 143 3.93 4.66 6.51
N ALA A 144 2.80 4.05 6.11
CA ALA A 144 1.89 4.65 5.14
C ALA A 144 1.32 5.98 5.63
N THR A 145 0.94 6.08 6.91
CA THR A 145 0.45 7.31 7.53
C THR A 145 1.50 8.42 7.44
N ARG A 146 2.73 8.11 7.83
CA ARG A 146 3.85 9.04 7.82
C ARG A 146 4.17 9.53 6.41
N GLU A 147 4.27 8.60 5.47
CA GLU A 147 4.67 8.89 4.09
C GLU A 147 3.61 9.64 3.31
N ARG A 148 2.34 9.24 3.43
CA ARG A 148 1.22 9.95 2.79
C ARG A 148 1.09 11.36 3.35
N GLY A 149 1.27 11.51 4.66
CA GLY A 149 1.28 12.83 5.32
C GLY A 149 2.46 13.68 4.88
N GLU A 150 3.65 13.12 4.83
CA GLU A 150 4.87 13.82 4.38
C GLU A 150 4.67 14.40 2.97
N GLY A 151 4.23 13.58 2.03
CA GLY A 151 3.99 14.02 0.66
C GLY A 151 2.91 15.08 0.55
N PHE A 152 1.79 14.90 1.27
CA PHE A 152 0.72 15.88 1.30
C PHE A 152 1.21 17.23 1.83
N HIS A 153 1.86 17.26 2.99
CA HIS A 153 2.34 18.49 3.61
C HIS A 153 3.47 19.17 2.83
N LYS A 154 4.28 18.42 2.11
CA LYS A 154 5.33 18.98 1.26
C LYS A 154 4.75 19.99 0.24
N VAL A 155 3.55 19.75 -0.26
CA VAL A 155 2.86 20.62 -1.21
C VAL A 155 1.84 21.51 -0.48
N ALA A 156 1.01 20.92 0.38
CA ALA A 156 -0.12 21.61 1.01
C ALA A 156 0.32 22.74 1.95
N ASP A 157 1.40 22.57 2.70
CA ASP A 157 1.86 23.59 3.66
C ASP A 157 2.27 24.90 2.98
N GLN A 158 2.65 24.83 1.70
CA GLN A 158 3.04 26.00 0.92
C GLN A 158 1.89 26.61 0.13
N LYS A 159 0.91 25.80 -0.30
CA LYS A 159 -0.09 26.21 -1.30
C LYS A 159 -1.53 26.08 -0.86
N LEU A 160 -1.80 25.40 0.23
CA LEU A 160 -3.13 25.25 0.81
C LEU A 160 -3.11 25.77 2.25
N SER A 161 -4.27 25.89 2.85
CA SER A 161 -4.41 26.25 4.27
C SER A 161 -4.91 25.02 5.03
N VAL A 162 -3.99 24.27 5.64
CA VAL A 162 -4.35 23.08 6.42
C VAL A 162 -4.82 23.53 7.81
N VAL A 163 -6.14 23.56 8.00
CA VAL A 163 -6.76 24.11 9.23
C VAL A 163 -7.04 23.03 10.28
N ALA A 164 -7.02 21.75 9.90
CA ALA A 164 -7.27 20.64 10.82
C ALA A 164 -6.54 19.39 10.33
N LYS A 165 -6.00 18.63 11.27
CA LYS A 165 -5.31 17.38 11.01
C LYS A 165 -5.49 16.47 12.22
N GLN A 166 -6.05 15.29 12.01
CA GLN A 166 -6.28 14.34 13.08
C GLN A 166 -6.32 12.91 12.54
N SER A 167 -5.83 11.97 13.36
CA SER A 167 -5.92 10.54 13.04
C SER A 167 -7.37 10.05 13.13
N ALA A 168 -7.75 9.22 12.18
CA ALA A 168 -8.98 8.43 12.21
C ALA A 168 -8.68 6.94 11.98
N ASP A 169 -7.43 6.51 12.19
CA ASP A 169 -6.97 5.13 12.27
C ASP A 169 -7.32 4.25 11.06
N PHE A 170 -7.40 4.82 9.85
CA PHE A 170 -7.81 4.12 8.64
C PHE A 170 -9.20 3.50 8.75
N ASP A 171 -10.04 3.99 9.65
CA ASP A 171 -11.34 3.43 9.99
C ASP A 171 -12.49 4.32 9.50
N ARG A 172 -13.52 3.72 8.91
CA ARG A 172 -14.67 4.45 8.35
C ARG A 172 -15.47 5.16 9.44
N THR A 173 -15.78 4.48 10.53
CA THR A 173 -16.56 5.04 11.63
C THR A 173 -15.83 6.18 12.32
N LYS A 174 -14.53 6.03 12.57
CA LYS A 174 -13.70 7.11 13.11
C LYS A 174 -13.56 8.26 12.10
N GLY A 175 -13.46 7.94 10.82
CA GLY A 175 -13.47 8.94 9.75
C GLY A 175 -14.73 9.82 9.80
N LEU A 176 -15.88 9.21 10.01
CA LEU A 176 -17.15 9.93 10.19
C LEU A 176 -17.09 10.85 11.41
N THR A 177 -16.77 10.31 12.58
CA THR A 177 -16.76 11.06 13.85
C THR A 177 -15.76 12.22 13.82
N VAL A 178 -14.54 11.96 13.38
CA VAL A 178 -13.50 12.98 13.30
C VAL A 178 -13.87 14.07 12.29
N SER A 179 -14.43 13.69 11.14
CA SER A 179 -14.88 14.66 10.13
C SER A 179 -16.02 15.54 10.64
N GLU A 180 -16.98 14.97 11.35
CA GLU A 180 -18.06 15.75 11.96
C GLU A 180 -17.49 16.81 12.91
N ASN A 181 -16.54 16.43 13.76
CA ASN A 181 -15.91 17.35 14.70
C ASN A 181 -15.09 18.44 13.99
N MET A 182 -14.33 18.05 12.96
CA MET A 182 -13.55 19.02 12.16
C MET A 182 -14.43 20.04 11.45
N LEU A 183 -15.52 19.60 10.84
CA LEU A 183 -16.44 20.47 10.11
C LEU A 183 -17.19 21.42 11.05
N GLN A 184 -17.50 20.96 12.26
CA GLN A 184 -18.13 21.79 13.27
C GLN A 184 -17.18 22.87 13.79
N ALA A 185 -15.93 22.50 14.06
CA ALA A 185 -14.90 23.42 14.55
C ALA A 185 -14.41 24.39 13.47
N ASN A 186 -14.43 23.97 12.21
CA ASN A 186 -13.94 24.74 11.07
C ASN A 186 -14.96 24.73 9.93
N PRO A 187 -16.02 25.55 10.02
CA PRO A 187 -17.11 25.54 9.03
C PRO A 187 -16.67 25.91 7.61
N ASP A 188 -15.50 26.52 7.46
CA ASP A 188 -14.97 27.00 6.18
C ASP A 188 -14.16 25.96 5.42
N ILE A 189 -14.01 24.74 5.94
CA ILE A 189 -13.30 23.66 5.23
C ILE A 189 -13.97 23.43 3.88
N GLN A 190 -13.18 23.46 2.81
CA GLN A 190 -13.62 23.24 1.43
C GLN A 190 -13.24 21.87 0.92
N ALA A 191 -12.14 21.28 1.43
CA ALA A 191 -11.66 20.01 1.00
C ALA A 191 -11.14 19.16 2.17
N ILE A 192 -11.18 17.85 2.02
CA ILE A 192 -10.60 16.90 2.96
C ILE A 192 -9.74 15.92 2.17
N PHE A 193 -8.48 15.78 2.60
CA PHE A 193 -7.66 14.65 2.20
C PHE A 193 -7.74 13.56 3.27
N ALA A 194 -8.26 12.41 2.90
CA ALA A 194 -8.27 11.23 3.75
C ALA A 194 -7.19 10.26 3.25
N GLN A 195 -6.33 9.81 4.15
CA GLN A 195 -5.18 8.98 3.79
C GLN A 195 -5.56 7.55 3.34
N ASN A 196 -6.84 7.17 3.46
CA ASN A 196 -7.39 6.00 2.78
C ASN A 196 -8.87 6.19 2.45
N ASP A 197 -9.41 5.30 1.62
CA ASP A 197 -10.80 5.36 1.16
C ASP A 197 -11.81 5.12 2.29
N GLU A 198 -11.50 4.26 3.25
CA GLU A 198 -12.39 4.01 4.37
C GLU A 198 -12.67 5.29 5.16
N MET A 199 -11.64 6.05 5.48
CA MET A 199 -11.81 7.35 6.15
C MET A 199 -12.51 8.36 5.24
N ALA A 200 -12.21 8.34 3.93
CA ALA A 200 -12.87 9.21 2.96
C ALA A 200 -14.38 8.95 2.90
N LEU A 201 -14.80 7.69 2.93
CA LEU A 201 -16.21 7.32 2.95
C LEU A 201 -16.90 7.82 4.23
N GLY A 202 -16.21 7.78 5.36
CA GLY A 202 -16.69 8.39 6.61
C GLY A 202 -16.86 9.91 6.47
N ALA A 203 -15.89 10.57 5.85
CA ALA A 203 -15.94 12.01 5.61
C ALA A 203 -17.11 12.40 4.69
N ILE A 204 -17.44 11.58 3.70
CA ILE A 204 -18.60 11.80 2.82
C ILE A 204 -19.89 11.82 3.65
N GLU A 205 -20.07 10.86 4.53
CA GLU A 205 -21.26 10.79 5.39
C GLU A 205 -21.34 12.00 6.34
N ALA A 206 -20.22 12.41 6.92
CA ALA A 206 -20.15 13.61 7.75
C ALA A 206 -20.56 14.87 6.97
N SER A 207 -20.10 15.00 5.74
CA SER A 207 -20.41 16.13 4.86
C SER A 207 -21.91 16.18 4.53
N LYS A 208 -22.52 15.03 4.23
CA LYS A 208 -23.96 14.92 3.97
C LYS A 208 -24.77 15.34 5.20
N SER A 209 -24.40 14.84 6.37
CA SER A 209 -25.06 15.17 7.63
C SER A 209 -24.98 16.66 7.96
N ALA A 210 -23.89 17.31 7.59
CA ALA A 210 -23.69 18.74 7.79
C ALA A 210 -24.36 19.60 6.70
N GLY A 211 -24.92 18.97 5.66
CA GLY A 211 -25.51 19.66 4.52
C GLY A 211 -24.48 20.44 3.70
N LYS A 212 -23.23 19.96 3.65
CA LYS A 212 -22.12 20.62 2.97
C LYS A 212 -21.61 19.79 1.81
N GLN A 213 -21.17 20.48 0.75
CA GLN A 213 -20.44 19.86 -0.35
C GLN A 213 -18.95 20.07 -0.11
N ILE A 214 -18.28 19.01 0.30
CA ILE A 214 -16.85 19.03 0.56
C ILE A 214 -16.14 18.23 -0.54
N PHE A 215 -15.03 18.79 -1.04
CA PHE A 215 -14.19 18.14 -2.03
C PHE A 215 -13.31 17.12 -1.33
N ILE A 216 -13.60 15.83 -1.50
CA ILE A 216 -12.95 14.76 -0.74
C ILE A 216 -12.06 13.93 -1.66
N VAL A 217 -10.80 13.78 -1.26
CA VAL A 217 -9.82 12.96 -1.95
C VAL A 217 -9.43 11.80 -1.03
N GLY A 218 -9.59 10.58 -1.51
CA GLY A 218 -9.21 9.36 -0.79
C GLY A 218 -7.89 8.78 -1.28
N PHE A 219 -7.61 7.58 -0.85
CA PHE A 219 -6.40 6.85 -1.18
C PHE A 219 -6.68 5.35 -1.10
N ASP A 220 -6.21 4.57 -2.01
CA ASP A 220 -6.22 3.12 -2.22
C ASP A 220 -6.88 2.69 -3.52
N GLY A 221 -8.00 3.28 -3.91
CA GLY A 221 -8.76 2.81 -5.06
C GLY A 221 -9.56 1.54 -4.75
N THR A 222 -10.13 1.46 -3.53
CA THR A 222 -11.00 0.34 -3.15
C THR A 222 -12.28 0.33 -3.99
N ASP A 223 -12.98 -0.80 -4.03
CA ASP A 223 -14.25 -0.89 -4.75
C ASP A 223 -15.25 0.16 -4.29
N ASP A 224 -15.40 0.35 -2.98
CA ASP A 224 -16.30 1.37 -2.44
C ASP A 224 -15.83 2.78 -2.75
N GLY A 225 -14.51 3.01 -2.72
CA GLY A 225 -13.92 4.30 -3.11
C GLY A 225 -14.17 4.61 -4.57
N LEU A 226 -13.97 3.65 -5.46
CA LEU A 226 -14.23 3.81 -6.89
C LEU A 226 -15.71 4.08 -7.19
N LYS A 227 -16.61 3.42 -6.47
CA LYS A 227 -18.06 3.67 -6.57
C LYS A 227 -18.40 5.09 -6.13
N ALA A 228 -17.80 5.58 -5.05
CA ALA A 228 -18.02 6.94 -4.58
C ALA A 228 -17.48 7.99 -5.58
N VAL A 229 -16.34 7.72 -6.21
CA VAL A 229 -15.81 8.59 -7.28
C VAL A 229 -16.79 8.64 -8.44
N GLU A 230 -17.28 7.50 -8.89
CA GLU A 230 -18.25 7.44 -10.00
C GLU A 230 -19.57 8.12 -9.66
N ALA A 231 -20.02 7.99 -8.42
CA ALA A 231 -21.22 8.68 -7.92
C ALA A 231 -21.03 10.19 -7.73
N GLY A 232 -19.77 10.66 -7.76
CA GLY A 232 -19.45 12.09 -7.57
C GLY A 232 -19.40 12.55 -6.12
N THR A 233 -19.53 11.65 -5.15
CA THR A 233 -19.45 11.98 -3.73
C THR A 233 -18.01 12.05 -3.22
N MET A 234 -17.09 11.34 -3.90
CA MET A 234 -15.64 11.48 -3.72
C MET A 234 -15.05 12.10 -4.99
N ALA A 235 -14.27 13.15 -4.84
CA ALA A 235 -13.70 13.85 -6.01
C ALA A 235 -12.69 12.98 -6.75
N ALA A 236 -11.85 12.27 -6.01
CA ALA A 236 -10.83 11.37 -6.56
C ALA A 236 -10.33 10.43 -5.47
N THR A 237 -9.73 9.33 -5.91
CA THR A 237 -8.90 8.48 -5.05
C THR A 237 -7.53 8.27 -5.70
N ILE A 238 -6.50 8.26 -4.87
CA ILE A 238 -5.14 7.91 -5.32
C ILE A 238 -5.04 6.39 -5.26
N ALA A 239 -5.22 5.75 -6.41
CA ALA A 239 -5.34 4.29 -6.47
C ALA A 239 -3.97 3.61 -6.44
N GLN A 240 -3.85 2.60 -5.60
CA GLN A 240 -2.75 1.66 -5.62
C GLN A 240 -2.94 0.68 -6.79
N GLN A 241 -1.86 0.07 -7.23
CA GLN A 241 -1.87 -0.93 -8.31
C GLN A 241 -1.33 -2.27 -7.78
N PRO A 242 -2.15 -3.02 -7.03
CA PRO A 242 -1.69 -4.25 -6.38
C PRO A 242 -1.27 -5.35 -7.36
N GLU A 243 -1.95 -5.48 -8.50
CA GLU A 243 -1.58 -6.46 -9.52
C GLU A 243 -0.19 -6.12 -10.09
N LEU A 244 0.07 -4.85 -10.39
CA LEU A 244 1.37 -4.40 -10.87
C LEU A 244 2.46 -4.62 -9.79
N MET A 245 2.12 -4.41 -8.51
CA MET A 245 3.03 -4.70 -7.39
C MET A 245 3.46 -6.17 -7.41
N GLY A 246 2.52 -7.08 -7.57
CA GLY A 246 2.80 -8.52 -7.67
C GLY A 246 3.65 -8.85 -8.89
N GLN A 247 3.34 -8.28 -10.03
CA GLN A 247 4.12 -8.47 -11.26
C GLN A 247 5.56 -7.99 -11.11
N GLN A 248 5.75 -6.79 -10.59
CA GLN A 248 7.10 -6.22 -10.39
C GLN A 248 7.89 -7.00 -9.34
N GLY A 249 7.24 -7.47 -8.29
CA GLY A 249 7.87 -8.29 -7.26
C GLY A 249 8.38 -9.61 -7.84
N LEU A 250 7.55 -10.30 -8.59
CA LEU A 250 7.94 -11.57 -9.23
C LEU A 250 9.04 -11.36 -10.26
N GLU A 251 8.94 -10.33 -11.07
CA GLU A 251 9.98 -10.00 -12.05
C GLU A 251 11.34 -9.75 -11.38
N ALA A 252 11.35 -8.97 -10.29
CA ALA A 252 12.55 -8.72 -9.51
C ALA A 252 13.14 -10.02 -8.92
N ALA A 253 12.27 -10.91 -8.44
CA ALA A 253 12.69 -12.21 -7.93
C ALA A 253 13.37 -13.07 -9.00
N VAL A 254 12.83 -13.08 -10.21
CA VAL A 254 13.42 -13.82 -11.33
C VAL A 254 14.79 -13.24 -11.70
N LYS A 255 14.93 -11.92 -11.72
CA LYS A 255 16.23 -11.27 -11.95
C LYS A 255 17.26 -11.69 -10.92
N LEU A 256 16.90 -11.67 -9.63
CA LEU A 256 17.78 -12.15 -8.55
C LEU A 256 18.17 -13.60 -8.72
N ALA A 257 17.22 -14.46 -9.10
CA ALA A 257 17.48 -15.88 -9.32
C ALA A 257 18.49 -16.11 -10.46
N LYS A 258 18.56 -15.20 -11.41
CA LYS A 258 19.52 -15.20 -12.52
C LYS A 258 20.85 -14.54 -12.16
N GLY A 259 21.01 -14.03 -10.95
CA GLY A 259 22.21 -13.33 -10.51
C GLY A 259 22.29 -11.87 -10.95
N GLU A 260 21.19 -11.31 -11.46
CA GLU A 260 21.13 -9.90 -11.85
C GLU A 260 20.89 -9.01 -10.61
N LYS A 261 21.35 -7.76 -10.69
CA LYS A 261 21.09 -6.77 -9.65
C LYS A 261 19.71 -6.14 -9.83
N ILE A 262 19.10 -5.80 -8.70
CA ILE A 262 17.84 -5.05 -8.68
C ILE A 262 17.97 -3.84 -7.74
N ASP A 263 17.09 -2.86 -7.92
CA ASP A 263 17.05 -1.69 -7.05
C ASP A 263 16.58 -2.08 -5.64
N ALA A 264 17.17 -1.46 -4.63
CA ALA A 264 16.80 -1.70 -3.23
C ALA A 264 15.37 -1.27 -2.92
N LYS A 265 14.84 -0.33 -3.69
CA LYS A 265 13.47 0.12 -3.60
C LYS A 265 12.86 0.19 -4.99
N ILE A 266 11.77 -0.55 -5.20
CA ILE A 266 10.99 -0.52 -6.43
C ILE A 266 9.65 0.14 -6.10
N SER A 267 9.48 1.37 -6.58
CA SER A 267 8.26 2.14 -6.35
C SER A 267 7.21 1.76 -7.38
N VAL A 268 6.06 1.26 -6.91
CA VAL A 268 4.93 0.96 -7.77
C VAL A 268 4.15 2.26 -8.01
N PRO A 269 3.96 2.68 -9.25
CA PRO A 269 3.25 3.93 -9.54
C PRO A 269 1.81 3.89 -9.02
N LEU A 270 1.37 5.04 -8.52
CA LEU A 270 -0.01 5.29 -8.13
C LEU A 270 -0.76 5.93 -9.29
N LYS A 271 -2.07 5.84 -9.24
CA LYS A 271 -2.93 6.34 -10.30
C LYS A 271 -4.03 7.21 -9.71
N LEU A 272 -4.12 8.46 -10.15
CA LEU A 272 -5.25 9.31 -9.80
C LEU A 272 -6.49 8.85 -10.56
N VAL A 273 -7.54 8.52 -9.81
CA VAL A 273 -8.83 8.15 -10.40
C VAL A 273 -9.86 9.22 -10.05
N GLU A 274 -10.36 9.88 -11.07
CA GLU A 274 -11.44 10.86 -10.97
C GLU A 274 -12.61 10.42 -11.84
N LYS A 275 -13.78 11.02 -11.65
CA LYS A 275 -14.96 10.70 -12.44
C LYS A 275 -14.69 11.02 -13.92
N LYS A 276 -15.04 10.08 -14.75
CA LYS A 276 -14.95 10.22 -16.22
C LYS A 276 -16.02 11.15 -16.78
#